data_f5e428eef52928c7ab26e678f0190bee
#
_entry.id   f5e428eef52928c7ab26e678f0190bee
#
_cell.length_a   1.000
_cell.length_b   1.000
_cell.length_c   1.000
_cell.angle_alpha   90.00
_cell.angle_beta   90.00
_cell.angle_gamma   90.00
#
_symmetry.space_group_name_H-M   'P 1'
#
loop_
_entity.id
_entity.type
_entity.pdbx_description
1 polymer ?
#
loop_
_entity_poly.entity_id
_entity_poly.type
_entity_poly.pdbx_seq_one_letter_code
_entity_poly.pdbx_strand_id
1 'polypeptide(L)'
;MVNAGQTKEASDYIQKMLDDGIGTGADEISHTGNIVVDSLVNHKYALAQKDGIRFEARVFIPSVLPFQSGHLAIIFGNLLENALEACRKLPQEQRYIILEATYIKEMLQICIKKIVVRRNLKKTTADDTLPQRRIPGCHGIGLASVEQALADYDGELFTQYENGEFRASAVLYSNSIEEK
;
A
#
# COMPACT_ATOMS: atom_id res chain seq x y z
N MET A 1 -0.09 -13.17 21.65
CA MET A 1 1.24 -13.65 21.22
C MET A 1 1.55 -12.98 19.89
N VAL A 2 2.48 -12.04 19.88
CA VAL A 2 2.94 -11.41 18.62
C VAL A 2 3.66 -12.49 17.81
N ASN A 3 3.19 -12.72 16.58
CA ASN A 3 3.77 -13.73 15.69
C ASN A 3 5.22 -13.33 15.35
N ALA A 4 6.21 -14.09 15.78
CA ALA A 4 7.64 -13.83 15.57
C ALA A 4 8.01 -13.61 14.07
N GLY A 5 7.20 -14.12 13.13
CA GLY A 5 7.35 -13.90 11.70
C GLY A 5 7.03 -12.47 11.27
N GLN A 6 5.97 -11.85 11.79
CA GLN A 6 5.58 -10.48 11.44
C GLN A 6 6.57 -9.43 11.96
N THR A 7 7.13 -9.68 13.16
CA THR A 7 8.16 -8.80 13.73
C THR A 7 9.44 -8.85 12.90
N LYS A 8 9.79 -10.01 12.36
CA LYS A 8 10.96 -10.19 11.51
C LYS A 8 10.79 -9.52 10.15
N GLU A 9 9.64 -9.69 9.48
CA GLU A 9 9.35 -9.03 8.20
C GLU A 9 9.35 -7.50 8.34
N ALA A 10 8.76 -6.97 9.42
CA ALA A 10 8.78 -5.53 9.69
C ALA A 10 10.21 -5.04 9.98
N SER A 11 11.01 -5.81 10.74
CA SER A 11 12.40 -5.48 11.03
C SER A 11 13.27 -5.56 9.78
N ASP A 12 13.13 -6.60 8.96
CA ASP A 12 13.88 -6.76 7.70
C ASP A 12 13.51 -5.64 6.71
N TYR A 13 12.25 -5.20 6.69
CA TYR A 13 11.80 -4.10 5.87
C TYR A 13 12.41 -2.76 6.30
N ILE A 14 12.41 -2.48 7.61
CA ILE A 14 13.05 -1.28 8.18
C ILE A 14 14.56 -1.32 7.95
N GLN A 15 15.21 -2.47 8.12
CA GLN A 15 16.64 -2.64 7.86
C GLN A 15 16.98 -2.37 6.39
N LYS A 16 16.18 -2.91 5.46
CA LYS A 16 16.35 -2.66 4.03
C LYS A 16 16.19 -1.16 3.69
N MET A 17 15.26 -0.46 4.33
CA MET A 17 15.12 1.00 4.17
C MET A 17 16.35 1.74 4.65
N LEU A 18 16.96 1.32 5.76
CA LEU A 18 18.17 1.92 6.30
C LEU A 18 19.39 1.66 5.40
N ASP A 19 19.48 0.46 4.83
CA ASP A 19 20.57 0.04 3.93
C ASP A 19 20.48 0.74 2.56
N ASP A 20 19.26 1.02 2.06
CA ASP A 20 19.05 1.78 0.81
C ASP A 20 19.36 3.28 0.94
N GLY A 21 19.74 3.73 2.12
CA GLY A 21 20.08 5.11 2.44
C GLY A 21 18.83 6.00 2.49
N ILE A 22 18.50 6.52 3.66
CA ILE A 22 17.53 7.61 3.81
C ILE A 22 18.09 8.78 2.98
N GLY A 23 17.50 9.00 1.80
CA GLY A 23 17.93 10.07 0.89
C GLY A 23 17.75 11.43 1.56
N THR A 24 18.84 11.95 2.11
CA THR A 24 18.92 13.35 2.49
C THR A 24 18.96 14.17 1.20
N GLY A 25 17.81 14.72 0.81
CA GLY A 25 17.75 15.67 -0.30
C GLY A 25 16.74 15.42 -1.42
N ALA A 26 15.88 14.40 -1.34
CA ALA A 26 14.71 14.30 -2.21
C ALA A 26 13.58 15.17 -1.66
N ASP A 27 12.82 15.82 -2.52
CA ASP A 27 11.61 16.53 -2.12
C ASP A 27 10.68 15.56 -1.38
N GLU A 28 10.41 15.84 -0.12
CA GLU A 28 9.49 15.04 0.66
C GLU A 28 8.05 15.32 0.20
N ILE A 29 7.25 14.27 -0.01
CA ILE A 29 5.88 14.37 -0.49
C ILE A 29 4.83 14.12 0.63
N SER A 30 5.26 13.54 1.76
CA SER A 30 4.42 13.26 2.92
C SER A 30 4.98 13.92 4.18
N HIS A 31 4.14 14.69 4.88
CA HIS A 31 4.47 15.46 6.08
C HIS A 31 3.32 15.40 7.10
N THR A 32 2.87 14.22 7.45
CA THR A 32 1.76 14.01 8.38
C THR A 32 2.19 14.12 9.84
N GLY A 33 3.49 14.00 10.10
CA GLY A 33 4.06 13.84 11.44
C GLY A 33 4.05 12.40 11.95
N ASN A 34 3.43 11.46 11.21
CA ASN A 34 3.56 10.03 11.50
C ASN A 34 4.85 9.50 10.91
N ILE A 35 5.86 9.27 11.76
CA ILE A 35 7.22 8.91 11.34
C ILE A 35 7.24 7.68 10.43
N VAL A 36 6.45 6.66 10.74
CA VAL A 36 6.43 5.41 9.96
C VAL A 36 5.87 5.64 8.57
N VAL A 37 4.70 6.29 8.49
CA VAL A 37 4.03 6.55 7.21
C VAL A 37 4.85 7.51 6.36
N ASP A 38 5.33 8.62 6.94
CA ASP A 38 6.11 9.61 6.21
C ASP A 38 7.42 9.03 5.68
N SER A 39 8.15 8.25 6.49
CA SER A 39 9.38 7.59 6.07
C SER A 39 9.16 6.63 4.91
N LEU A 40 8.09 5.81 4.98
CA LEU A 40 7.75 4.85 3.93
C LEU A 40 7.33 5.53 2.63
N VAL A 41 6.42 6.50 2.72
CA VAL A 41 5.92 7.21 1.55
C VAL A 41 7.03 7.99 0.87
N ASN A 42 7.85 8.72 1.62
CA ASN A 42 8.96 9.51 1.09
C ASN A 42 10.05 8.62 0.47
N HIS A 43 10.37 7.48 1.11
CA HIS A 43 11.31 6.50 0.53
C HIS A 43 10.78 5.93 -0.81
N LYS A 44 9.52 5.49 -0.85
CA LYS A 44 8.91 4.96 -2.09
C LYS A 44 8.76 6.02 -3.16
N TYR A 45 8.50 7.27 -2.78
CA TYR A 45 8.51 8.39 -3.70
C TYR A 45 9.89 8.61 -4.34
N ALA A 46 10.97 8.58 -3.55
CA ALA A 46 12.32 8.70 -4.07
C ALA A 46 12.68 7.58 -5.06
N LEU A 47 12.26 6.33 -4.80
CA LEU A 47 12.41 5.21 -5.72
C LEU A 47 11.60 5.43 -7.01
N ALA A 48 10.35 5.89 -6.90
CA ALA A 48 9.52 6.21 -8.04
C ALA A 48 10.16 7.26 -8.95
N GLN A 49 10.75 8.31 -8.37
CA GLN A 49 11.47 9.35 -9.12
C GLN A 49 12.65 8.77 -9.91
N LYS A 50 13.47 7.90 -9.29
CA LYS A 50 14.58 7.21 -9.97
C LYS A 50 14.10 6.35 -11.14
N ASP A 51 12.94 5.72 -11.01
CA ASP A 51 12.35 4.83 -12.01
C ASP A 51 11.53 5.59 -13.08
N GLY A 52 11.48 6.93 -13.03
CA GLY A 52 10.68 7.76 -13.93
C GLY A 52 9.18 7.51 -13.80
N ILE A 53 8.71 7.21 -12.60
CA ILE A 53 7.31 6.98 -12.27
C ILE A 53 6.71 8.27 -11.72
N ARG A 54 5.62 8.74 -12.32
CA ARG A 54 4.84 9.85 -11.77
C ARG A 54 4.12 9.37 -10.50
N PHE A 55 4.44 9.98 -9.37
CA PHE A 55 3.89 9.62 -8.08
C PHE A 55 3.17 10.82 -7.44
N GLU A 56 1.91 10.64 -7.09
CA GLU A 56 1.10 11.61 -6.35
C GLU A 56 0.70 11.01 -5.01
N ALA A 57 0.82 11.78 -3.92
CA ALA A 57 0.38 11.38 -2.59
C ALA A 57 -0.58 12.41 -1.98
N ARG A 58 -1.68 11.92 -1.43
CA ARG A 58 -2.68 12.67 -0.67
C ARG A 58 -2.91 11.94 0.64
N VAL A 59 -2.12 12.29 1.66
CA VAL A 59 -2.11 11.59 2.95
C VAL A 59 -2.64 12.54 4.03
N PHE A 60 -3.85 12.27 4.52
CA PHE A 60 -4.56 13.04 5.53
C PHE A 60 -4.82 12.18 6.76
N ILE A 61 -3.79 12.02 7.58
CA ILE A 61 -3.80 11.22 8.80
C ILE A 61 -3.22 12.04 9.97
N PRO A 62 -3.60 11.78 11.21
CA PRO A 62 -2.95 12.39 12.38
C PRO A 62 -1.54 11.81 12.57
N SER A 63 -0.68 12.55 13.28
CA SER A 63 0.67 12.10 13.63
C SER A 63 0.69 10.83 14.46
N VAL A 64 -0.33 10.61 15.28
CA VAL A 64 -0.52 9.38 16.07
C VAL A 64 -1.77 8.66 15.56
N LEU A 65 -1.59 7.43 15.13
CA LEU A 65 -2.65 6.52 14.73
C LEU A 65 -2.80 5.40 15.76
N PRO A 66 -4.01 4.94 16.05
CA PRO A 66 -4.26 3.85 17.02
C PRO A 66 -3.99 2.46 16.41
N PHE A 67 -2.97 2.34 15.56
CA PHE A 67 -2.56 1.10 14.91
C PHE A 67 -1.09 0.83 15.20
N GLN A 68 -0.70 -0.44 15.26
CA GLN A 68 0.70 -0.82 15.46
C GLN A 68 1.57 -0.34 14.30
N SER A 69 2.70 0.28 14.62
CA SER A 69 3.65 0.81 13.61
C SER A 69 4.15 -0.27 12.64
N GLY A 70 4.37 -1.50 13.13
CA GLY A 70 4.75 -2.63 12.29
C GLY A 70 3.68 -3.02 11.27
N HIS A 71 2.40 -3.00 11.65
CA HIS A 71 1.30 -3.28 10.73
C HIS A 71 1.14 -2.16 9.68
N LEU A 72 1.26 -0.89 10.09
CA LEU A 72 1.28 0.23 9.14
C LEU A 72 2.44 0.08 8.14
N ALA A 73 3.62 -0.32 8.62
CA ALA A 73 4.78 -0.56 7.76
C ALA A 73 4.53 -1.68 6.74
N ILE A 74 3.95 -2.80 7.16
CA ILE A 74 3.60 -3.91 6.28
C ILE A 74 2.58 -3.47 5.24
N ILE A 75 1.52 -2.78 5.64
CA ILE A 75 0.43 -2.40 4.74
C ILE A 75 0.91 -1.37 3.71
N PHE A 76 1.43 -0.22 4.14
CA PHE A 76 1.93 0.82 3.22
C PHE A 76 3.08 0.30 2.36
N GLY A 77 4.03 -0.42 2.98
CA GLY A 77 5.20 -0.94 2.31
C GLY A 77 4.86 -1.90 1.17
N ASN A 78 4.05 -2.93 1.44
CA ASN A 78 3.71 -3.93 0.43
C ASN A 78 2.79 -3.37 -0.67
N LEU A 79 1.82 -2.53 -0.31
CA LEU A 79 0.94 -1.92 -1.32
C LEU A 79 1.73 -1.01 -2.28
N LEU A 80 2.65 -0.20 -1.76
CA LEU A 80 3.50 0.69 -2.56
C LEU A 80 4.53 -0.10 -3.38
N GLU A 81 5.16 -1.15 -2.81
CA GLU A 81 6.09 -2.01 -3.55
C GLU A 81 5.41 -2.68 -4.73
N ASN A 82 4.22 -3.28 -4.52
CA ASN A 82 3.43 -3.86 -5.60
C ASN A 82 3.10 -2.84 -6.71
N ALA A 83 2.89 -1.58 -6.34
CA ALA A 83 2.64 -0.53 -7.32
C ALA A 83 3.89 -0.19 -8.14
N LEU A 84 5.05 -0.03 -7.47
CA LEU A 84 6.34 0.23 -8.11
C LEU A 84 6.74 -0.90 -9.07
N GLU A 85 6.68 -2.15 -8.60
CA GLU A 85 7.00 -3.32 -9.43
C GLU A 85 6.15 -3.41 -10.69
N ALA A 86 4.85 -3.11 -10.58
CA ALA A 86 3.97 -3.11 -11.73
C ALA A 86 4.31 -1.98 -12.71
N CYS A 87 4.59 -0.77 -12.20
CA CYS A 87 4.95 0.37 -13.02
C CYS A 87 6.28 0.17 -13.77
N ARG A 88 7.27 -0.48 -13.16
CA ARG A 88 8.56 -0.80 -13.81
C ARG A 88 8.41 -1.64 -15.08
N LYS A 89 7.34 -2.40 -15.21
CA LYS A 89 7.02 -3.26 -16.38
C LYS A 89 6.34 -2.49 -17.52
N LEU A 90 6.01 -1.21 -17.32
CA LEU A 90 5.32 -0.35 -18.27
C LEU A 90 6.28 0.56 -19.04
N PRO A 91 5.91 1.03 -20.24
CA PRO A 91 6.57 2.19 -20.86
C PRO A 91 6.56 3.39 -19.92
N GLN A 92 7.61 4.21 -19.94
CA GLN A 92 7.80 5.29 -18.98
C GLN A 92 6.64 6.30 -18.94
N GLU A 93 6.08 6.62 -20.09
CA GLU A 93 4.95 7.54 -20.25
C GLU A 93 3.64 7.06 -19.63
N GLN A 94 3.56 5.75 -19.30
CA GLN A 94 2.38 5.13 -18.69
C GLN A 94 2.58 4.85 -17.18
N ARG A 95 3.76 5.22 -16.64
CA ARG A 95 4.08 4.94 -15.23
C ARG A 95 3.48 6.00 -14.33
N TYR A 96 2.41 5.66 -13.63
CA TYR A 96 1.92 6.52 -12.55
C TYR A 96 1.42 5.71 -11.35
N ILE A 97 1.51 6.33 -10.18
CA ILE A 97 0.98 5.85 -8.91
C ILE A 97 0.27 7.01 -8.23
N ILE A 98 -0.93 6.77 -7.72
CA ILE A 98 -1.64 7.69 -6.85
C ILE A 98 -1.87 6.98 -5.52
N LEU A 99 -1.35 7.55 -4.44
CA LEU A 99 -1.59 7.15 -3.06
C LEU A 99 -2.59 8.11 -2.44
N GLU A 100 -3.68 7.58 -1.91
CA GLU A 100 -4.64 8.31 -1.08
C GLU A 100 -4.75 7.60 0.27
N ALA A 101 -4.55 8.31 1.38
CA ALA A 101 -4.75 7.76 2.71
C ALA A 101 -5.48 8.78 3.59
N THR A 102 -6.54 8.34 4.26
CA THR A 102 -7.35 9.19 5.15
C THR A 102 -7.72 8.44 6.41
N TYR A 103 -7.72 9.17 7.54
CA TYR A 103 -8.22 8.66 8.82
C TYR A 103 -9.41 9.49 9.27
N ILE A 104 -10.59 8.90 9.23
CA ILE A 104 -11.85 9.57 9.56
C ILE A 104 -12.73 8.60 10.36
N LYS A 105 -13.32 9.07 11.47
CA LYS A 105 -14.26 8.29 12.30
C LYS A 105 -13.71 6.91 12.66
N GLU A 106 -12.48 6.89 13.18
CA GLU A 106 -11.79 5.67 13.63
C GLU A 106 -11.53 4.63 12.53
N MET A 107 -11.62 5.05 11.28
CA MET A 107 -11.31 4.24 10.11
C MET A 107 -10.14 4.84 9.35
N LEU A 108 -9.09 4.04 9.15
CA LEU A 108 -8.00 4.35 8.22
C LEU A 108 -8.28 3.67 6.89
N GLN A 109 -8.39 4.45 5.84
CA GLN A 109 -8.48 3.97 4.47
C GLN A 109 -7.22 4.32 3.70
N ILE A 110 -6.62 3.34 3.04
CA ILE A 110 -5.44 3.47 2.20
C ILE A 110 -5.83 2.98 0.81
N CYS A 111 -5.69 3.81 -0.21
CA CYS A 111 -6.00 3.46 -1.60
C CYS A 111 -4.81 3.76 -2.49
N ILE A 112 -4.39 2.76 -3.28
CA ILE A 112 -3.35 2.91 -4.29
C ILE A 112 -3.92 2.61 -5.66
N LYS A 113 -3.73 3.54 -6.60
CA LYS A 113 -4.13 3.43 -8.00
C LYS A 113 -2.89 3.39 -8.88
N LYS A 114 -2.89 2.52 -9.89
CA LYS A 114 -1.82 2.38 -10.89
C LYS A 114 -2.35 1.91 -12.22
N ILE A 115 -1.66 2.21 -13.33
CA ILE A 115 -1.95 1.59 -14.64
C ILE A 115 -1.49 0.13 -14.64
N VAL A 116 -2.22 -0.72 -15.34
CA VAL A 116 -1.85 -2.11 -15.62
C VAL A 116 -2.10 -2.42 -17.08
N VAL A 117 -1.06 -2.86 -17.82
CA VAL A 117 -1.25 -3.37 -19.18
C VAL A 117 -1.96 -4.72 -19.13
N ARG A 118 -3.07 -4.81 -19.83
CA ARG A 118 -3.81 -6.05 -20.06
C ARG A 118 -2.94 -7.04 -20.86
N ARG A 119 -2.10 -7.85 -20.21
CA ARG A 119 -1.57 -9.07 -20.81
C ARG A 119 -2.60 -10.19 -20.56
N ASN A 120 -3.44 -10.47 -21.57
CA ASN A 120 -4.26 -11.69 -21.68
C ASN A 120 -4.88 -12.23 -20.38
N LEU A 121 -5.71 -11.43 -19.71
CA LEU A 121 -6.74 -12.01 -18.88
C LEU A 121 -7.74 -12.67 -19.84
N LYS A 122 -7.77 -14.00 -19.88
CA LYS A 122 -8.82 -14.76 -20.58
C LYS A 122 -10.15 -14.12 -20.15
N LYS A 123 -10.97 -13.76 -21.13
CA LYS A 123 -12.34 -13.27 -20.94
C LYS A 123 -13.09 -14.25 -20.03
N THR A 124 -13.18 -13.97 -18.77
CA THR A 124 -14.28 -14.43 -17.95
C THR A 124 -15.40 -13.44 -18.19
N THR A 125 -16.41 -13.88 -18.93
CA THR A 125 -17.70 -13.23 -19.07
C THR A 125 -18.34 -13.19 -17.69
N ALA A 126 -18.19 -12.09 -16.97
CA ALA A 126 -18.89 -11.80 -15.73
C ALA A 126 -19.19 -10.30 -15.70
N ASP A 127 -20.46 -10.02 -15.47
CA ASP A 127 -21.13 -8.76 -15.28
C ASP A 127 -20.24 -7.65 -14.65
N ASP A 128 -20.01 -6.56 -15.40
CA ASP A 128 -19.09 -5.46 -15.07
C ASP A 128 -19.64 -4.52 -13.96
N THR A 129 -20.68 -4.89 -13.23
CA THR A 129 -21.42 -3.97 -12.33
C THR A 129 -21.23 -4.21 -10.82
N LEU A 130 -20.45 -5.21 -10.41
CA LEU A 130 -20.23 -5.48 -8.99
C LEU A 130 -18.75 -5.29 -8.62
N PRO A 131 -18.44 -4.69 -7.45
CA PRO A 131 -17.07 -4.67 -6.93
C PRO A 131 -16.62 -6.12 -6.76
N GLN A 132 -15.71 -6.59 -7.63
CA GLN A 132 -15.22 -7.95 -7.59
C GLN A 132 -14.33 -8.12 -6.35
N ARG A 133 -14.93 -8.68 -5.31
CA ARG A 133 -14.19 -9.29 -4.21
C ARG A 133 -13.31 -10.40 -4.80
N ARG A 134 -11.99 -10.21 -4.74
CA ARG A 134 -10.94 -11.18 -5.04
C ARG A 134 -10.81 -11.57 -6.52
N ILE A 135 -9.74 -11.12 -7.14
CA ILE A 135 -9.20 -11.78 -8.33
C ILE A 135 -8.32 -12.93 -7.82
N PRO A 136 -8.72 -14.21 -7.96
CA PRO A 136 -7.86 -15.32 -7.58
C PRO A 136 -6.63 -15.34 -8.51
N GLY A 137 -5.44 -15.33 -7.94
CA GLY A 137 -4.19 -15.54 -8.67
C GLY A 137 -3.30 -14.32 -8.89
N CYS A 138 -3.67 -13.12 -8.45
CA CYS A 138 -2.78 -11.93 -8.49
C CYS A 138 -2.05 -11.67 -7.16
N HIS A 139 -2.08 -12.58 -6.22
CA HIS A 139 -1.54 -12.40 -4.88
C HIS A 139 -0.10 -12.90 -4.81
N GLY A 140 0.86 -11.97 -4.93
CA GLY A 140 2.22 -12.21 -4.43
C GLY A 140 2.22 -12.25 -2.89
N ILE A 141 3.31 -12.72 -2.30
CA ILE A 141 3.54 -12.82 -0.83
C ILE A 141 3.16 -11.53 -0.10
N GLY A 142 3.40 -10.36 -0.71
CA GLY A 142 3.13 -9.06 -0.10
C GLY A 142 1.66 -8.77 0.20
N LEU A 143 0.70 -9.18 -0.64
CA LEU A 143 -0.73 -8.95 -0.36
C LEU A 143 -1.27 -9.88 0.72
N ALA A 144 -0.74 -11.11 0.83
CA ALA A 144 -1.09 -12.00 1.93
C ALA A 144 -0.64 -11.42 3.30
N SER A 145 0.55 -10.81 3.35
CA SER A 145 1.03 -10.12 4.56
C SER A 145 0.15 -8.91 4.91
N VAL A 146 -0.36 -8.18 3.90
CA VAL A 146 -1.32 -7.08 4.11
C VAL A 146 -2.62 -7.61 4.71
N GLU A 147 -3.23 -8.66 4.14
CA GLU A 147 -4.46 -9.27 4.64
C GLU A 147 -4.29 -9.75 6.09
N GLN A 148 -3.14 -10.34 6.42
CA GLN A 148 -2.83 -10.79 7.77
C GLN A 148 -2.71 -9.61 8.76
N ALA A 149 -2.06 -8.51 8.36
CA ALA A 149 -1.95 -7.32 9.20
C ALA A 149 -3.30 -6.61 9.41
N LEU A 150 -4.19 -6.66 8.41
CA LEU A 150 -5.54 -6.11 8.49
C LEU A 150 -6.45 -6.90 9.44
N ALA A 151 -6.25 -8.22 9.56
CA ALA A 151 -7.11 -9.09 10.37
C ALA A 151 -7.16 -8.69 11.87
N ASP A 152 -6.10 -8.08 12.40
CA ASP A 152 -6.06 -7.61 13.80
C ASP A 152 -6.97 -6.39 14.05
N TYR A 153 -7.50 -5.77 13.00
CA TYR A 153 -8.32 -4.55 13.02
C TYR A 153 -9.68 -4.73 12.36
N ASP A 154 -10.15 -5.98 12.19
CA ASP A 154 -11.34 -6.32 11.42
C ASP A 154 -11.34 -5.66 10.03
N GLY A 155 -10.12 -5.44 9.52
CA GLY A 155 -9.87 -4.74 8.27
C GLY A 155 -10.03 -5.63 7.05
N GLU A 156 -10.21 -5.00 5.90
CA GLU A 156 -10.40 -5.68 4.62
C GLU A 156 -9.51 -5.08 3.52
N LEU A 157 -9.06 -5.93 2.59
CA LEU A 157 -8.37 -5.54 1.37
C LEU A 157 -9.29 -5.72 0.17
N PHE A 158 -9.53 -4.65 -0.56
CA PHE A 158 -10.31 -4.65 -1.79
C PHE A 158 -9.38 -4.41 -2.97
N THR A 159 -9.56 -5.18 -4.04
CA THR A 159 -8.86 -4.95 -5.30
C THR A 159 -9.88 -4.81 -6.42
N GLN A 160 -9.70 -3.81 -7.28
CA GLN A 160 -10.55 -3.53 -8.42
C GLN A 160 -9.69 -3.26 -9.65
N TYR A 161 -10.14 -3.77 -10.79
CA TYR A 161 -9.54 -3.48 -12.08
C TYR A 161 -10.62 -2.92 -13.01
N GLU A 162 -10.42 -1.70 -13.48
CA GLU A 162 -11.36 -1.01 -14.34
C GLU A 162 -10.62 -0.10 -15.34
N ASN A 163 -11.02 -0.12 -16.62
CA ASN A 163 -10.48 0.76 -17.66
C ASN A 163 -8.95 0.80 -17.79
N GLY A 164 -8.25 -0.30 -17.49
CA GLY A 164 -6.78 -0.34 -17.53
C GLY A 164 -6.12 0.18 -16.25
N GLU A 165 -6.89 0.55 -15.25
CA GLU A 165 -6.44 0.98 -13.93
C GLU A 165 -6.66 -0.13 -12.89
N PHE A 166 -5.66 -0.38 -12.06
CA PHE A 166 -5.78 -1.25 -10.90
C PHE A 166 -5.83 -0.40 -9.64
N ARG A 167 -6.78 -0.71 -8.78
CA ARG A 167 -6.95 -0.09 -7.47
C ARG A 167 -6.84 -1.15 -6.38
N ALA A 168 -6.01 -0.92 -5.38
CA ALA A 168 -5.97 -1.66 -4.13
C ALA A 168 -6.37 -0.73 -2.99
N SER A 169 -7.35 -1.13 -2.19
CA SER A 169 -7.84 -0.35 -1.05
C SER A 169 -7.81 -1.20 0.21
N ALA A 170 -7.05 -0.78 1.21
CA ALA A 170 -7.03 -1.38 2.55
C ALA A 170 -7.82 -0.49 3.52
N VAL A 171 -8.63 -1.12 4.36
CA VAL A 171 -9.42 -0.44 5.39
C VAL A 171 -9.13 -1.07 6.75
N LEU A 172 -8.88 -0.25 7.78
CA LEU A 172 -8.65 -0.66 9.16
C LEU A 172 -9.58 0.11 10.09
N TYR A 173 -10.07 -0.57 11.13
CA TYR A 173 -10.94 0.03 12.15
C TYR A 173 -10.25 0.03 13.51
N SER A 174 -10.23 1.18 14.21
CA SER A 174 -9.60 1.30 15.53
C SER A 174 -10.46 0.73 16.67
N ASN A 175 -11.78 0.68 16.48
CA ASN A 175 -12.71 0.18 17.51
C ASN A 175 -12.50 -1.30 17.86
N SER A 176 -11.92 -2.07 16.95
CA SER A 176 -11.62 -3.49 17.17
C SER A 176 -10.51 -3.73 18.21
N ILE A 177 -9.84 -2.67 18.68
CA ILE A 177 -8.72 -2.77 19.63
C ILE A 177 -9.21 -2.79 21.09
N GLU A 178 -10.40 -2.27 21.38
CA GLU A 178 -10.91 -2.13 22.75
C GLU A 178 -11.54 -3.43 23.33
N GLU A 179 -11.84 -4.44 22.51
CA GLU A 179 -12.51 -5.67 22.94
C GLU A 179 -11.57 -6.89 23.14
N LYS A 180 -10.26 -6.69 23.12
CA LYS A 180 -9.26 -7.73 23.40
C LYS A 180 -8.36 -7.28 24.54
#